data_d2580345afd93f8e3e08ef1d5ac6777c
#
_entry.id   d2580345afd93f8e3e08ef1d5ac6777c
#
_cell.length_a   1.000
_cell.length_b   1.000
_cell.length_c   1.000
_cell.angle_alpha   90.00
_cell.angle_beta   90.00
_cell.angle_gamma   90.00
#
_symmetry.space_group_name_H-M   'P 1'
#
loop_
_entity.id
_entity.type
_entity.pdbx_description
1 polymer ?
#
loop_
_entity_poly.entity_id
_entity_poly.type
_entity_poly.pdbx_seq_one_letter_code
_entity_poly.pdbx_strand_id
1 'polypeptide(L)'
;DRQILEGRAVICDSSHNLVVDCGCMRGLIPREEGAIGMNDGSVRDIAVISRVNRPVCFLVTGFQKNEDGKTIALLSRRAAQELCMKEYVSTLVPGDIVNARITHLETFGAFADIGCGIVSLLPIDMISVSRIDHPRERFSVGMDITAVIKAIDNGRISLTHKELLGT
;
A
#
# COMPACT_ATOMS: atom_id res chain seq x y z
N ASP A 1 -3.73 -15.32 -15.98
CA ASP A 1 -3.19 -13.96 -16.09
C ASP A 1 -3.03 -13.30 -14.74
N ARG A 2 -1.80 -12.91 -14.44
CA ARG A 2 -1.49 -12.25 -13.17
C ARG A 2 -1.45 -10.74 -13.37
N GLN A 3 -2.62 -10.14 -13.48
CA GLN A 3 -2.74 -8.71 -13.60
C GLN A 3 -3.19 -8.13 -12.27
N ILE A 4 -2.46 -7.12 -11.78
CA ILE A 4 -2.86 -6.40 -10.58
C ILE A 4 -4.05 -5.52 -10.91
N LEU A 5 -5.12 -5.71 -10.18
CA LEU A 5 -6.35 -4.94 -10.33
C LEU A 5 -6.59 -4.10 -9.09
N GLU A 6 -7.48 -3.12 -9.20
CA GLU A 6 -7.84 -2.26 -8.08
C GLU A 6 -9.35 -2.25 -7.90
N GLY A 7 -9.78 -2.30 -6.65
CA GLY A 7 -11.18 -2.19 -6.27
C GLY A 7 -11.28 -1.53 -4.92
N ARG A 8 -12.52 -1.28 -4.46
CA ARG A 8 -12.74 -0.63 -3.18
C ARG A 8 -13.18 -1.64 -2.13
N ALA A 9 -12.48 -1.69 -1.01
CA ALA A 9 -12.88 -2.49 0.13
C ALA A 9 -14.09 -1.83 0.79
N VAL A 10 -15.18 -2.58 0.95
CA VAL A 10 -16.43 -2.03 1.48
C VAL A 10 -16.73 -2.46 2.91
N ILE A 11 -16.31 -3.68 3.29
CA ILE A 11 -16.56 -4.22 4.63
C ILE A 11 -15.39 -5.11 5.02
N CYS A 12 -15.08 -5.12 6.32
CA CYS A 12 -14.22 -6.15 6.93
C CYS A 12 -15.13 -7.00 7.81
N ASP A 13 -15.22 -8.31 7.55
CA ASP A 13 -16.12 -9.18 8.29
C ASP A 13 -15.56 -9.56 9.67
N SER A 14 -16.30 -10.34 10.44
CA SER A 14 -15.88 -10.72 11.80
C SER A 14 -14.63 -11.61 11.84
N SER A 15 -14.29 -12.25 10.73
CA SER A 15 -13.07 -13.03 10.58
C SER A 15 -11.93 -12.23 9.97
N HIS A 16 -12.11 -10.92 9.81
CA HIS A 16 -11.15 -9.98 9.24
C HIS A 16 -10.83 -10.26 7.77
N ASN A 17 -11.80 -10.80 7.03
CA ASN A 17 -11.71 -10.89 5.58
C ASN A 17 -12.27 -9.60 4.98
N LEU A 18 -11.63 -9.07 3.93
CA LEU A 18 -12.12 -7.89 3.25
C LEU A 18 -13.06 -8.28 2.13
N VAL A 19 -14.21 -7.59 2.09
CA VAL A 19 -15.14 -7.68 0.96
C VAL A 19 -14.86 -6.50 0.05
N VAL A 20 -14.64 -6.78 -1.23
CA VAL A 20 -14.24 -5.78 -2.22
C VAL A 20 -15.29 -5.69 -3.30
N ASP A 21 -15.63 -4.47 -3.70
CA ASP A 21 -16.49 -4.20 -4.84
C ASP A 21 -15.62 -4.18 -6.10
N CYS A 22 -15.82 -5.19 -6.95
CA CYS A 22 -15.10 -5.31 -8.20
C CYS A 22 -15.90 -4.78 -9.41
N GLY A 23 -17.03 -4.11 -9.17
CA GLY A 23 -17.91 -3.61 -10.22
C GLY A 23 -18.94 -4.62 -10.65
N CYS A 24 -18.55 -5.63 -11.41
CA CYS A 24 -19.49 -6.64 -11.93
C CYS A 24 -19.78 -7.75 -10.91
N MET A 25 -18.95 -7.93 -9.90
CA MET A 25 -19.12 -8.94 -8.87
C MET A 25 -18.44 -8.49 -7.58
N ARG A 26 -18.74 -9.20 -6.50
CA ARG A 26 -18.02 -8.98 -5.25
C ARG A 26 -16.81 -9.89 -5.18
N GLY A 27 -15.77 -9.42 -4.53
CA GLY A 27 -14.57 -10.18 -4.26
C GLY A 27 -14.34 -10.34 -2.77
N LEU A 28 -13.57 -11.34 -2.39
CA LEU A 28 -13.21 -11.61 -1.01
C LEU A 28 -11.70 -11.75 -0.90
N ILE A 29 -11.10 -10.95 0.00
CA ILE A 29 -9.69 -11.10 0.36
C ILE A 29 -9.66 -11.80 1.72
N PRO A 30 -9.27 -13.08 1.79
CA PRO A 30 -9.13 -13.76 3.07
C PRO A 30 -8.11 -13.03 3.96
N ARG A 31 -8.28 -13.16 5.28
CA ARG A 31 -7.43 -12.45 6.24
C ARG A 31 -5.93 -12.65 5.97
N GLU A 32 -5.51 -13.88 5.76
CA GLU A 32 -4.09 -14.21 5.52
C GLU A 32 -3.58 -13.68 4.18
N GLU A 33 -4.47 -13.29 3.27
CA GLU A 33 -4.12 -12.68 1.99
C GLU A 33 -4.30 -11.16 2.00
N GLY A 34 -4.56 -10.57 3.16
CA GLY A 34 -4.81 -9.14 3.29
C GLY A 34 -3.58 -8.27 3.10
N ALA A 35 -2.40 -8.77 3.41
CA ALA A 35 -1.13 -8.05 3.22
C ALA A 35 0.03 -9.00 3.43
N ILE A 36 1.21 -8.62 2.94
CA ILE A 36 2.44 -9.33 3.26
C ILE A 36 2.62 -9.29 4.79
N GLY A 37 2.88 -10.44 5.40
CA GLY A 37 3.10 -10.57 6.83
C GLY A 37 1.86 -10.99 7.64
N MET A 38 0.67 -11.03 7.02
CA MET A 38 -0.54 -11.47 7.74
C MET A 38 -0.51 -12.95 8.09
N ASN A 39 0.04 -13.77 7.20
CA ASN A 39 0.05 -15.22 7.37
C ASN A 39 1.04 -15.70 8.43
N ASP A 40 2.06 -14.93 8.75
CA ASP A 40 3.06 -15.28 9.78
C ASP A 40 2.94 -14.44 11.05
N GLY A 41 1.93 -13.57 11.12
CA GLY A 41 1.65 -12.74 12.28
C GLY A 41 2.54 -11.50 12.43
N SER A 42 3.41 -11.22 11.47
CA SER A 42 4.29 -10.04 11.54
C SER A 42 3.55 -8.73 11.32
N VAL A 43 2.34 -8.79 10.75
CA VAL A 43 1.46 -7.64 10.53
C VAL A 43 0.15 -7.88 11.26
N ARG A 44 -0.35 -6.85 11.95
CA ARG A 44 -1.57 -6.95 12.75
C ARG A 44 -2.83 -6.77 11.90
N ASP A 45 -3.96 -7.26 12.43
CA ASP A 45 -5.27 -7.16 11.77
C ASP A 45 -5.67 -5.74 11.43
N ILE A 46 -5.20 -4.74 12.17
CA ILE A 46 -5.51 -3.34 11.91
C ILE A 46 -5.05 -2.93 10.49
N ALA A 47 -4.02 -3.57 9.96
CA ALA A 47 -3.55 -3.29 8.61
C ALA A 47 -4.61 -3.65 7.55
N VAL A 48 -5.47 -4.62 7.85
CA VAL A 48 -6.58 -5.04 6.99
C VAL A 48 -7.81 -4.17 7.27
N ILE A 49 -8.15 -4.01 8.54
CA ILE A 49 -9.34 -3.27 8.97
C ILE A 49 -9.29 -1.82 8.46
N SER A 50 -8.11 -1.21 8.46
CA SER A 50 -7.93 0.17 8.01
C SER A 50 -8.15 0.37 6.51
N ARG A 51 -8.29 -0.71 5.73
CA ARG A 51 -8.54 -0.62 4.29
C ARG A 51 -10.00 -0.44 3.92
N VAL A 52 -10.93 -0.61 4.87
CA VAL A 52 -12.37 -0.41 4.60
C VAL A 52 -12.62 1.00 4.08
N ASN A 53 -13.39 1.12 3.01
CA ASN A 53 -13.70 2.36 2.29
C ASN A 53 -12.51 2.97 1.54
N ARG A 54 -11.45 2.18 1.33
CA ARG A 54 -10.27 2.63 0.59
C ARG A 54 -10.01 1.72 -0.61
N PRO A 55 -9.36 2.23 -1.65
CA PRO A 55 -8.97 1.38 -2.77
C PRO A 55 -7.90 0.38 -2.34
N VAL A 56 -7.98 -0.82 -2.86
CA VAL A 56 -6.99 -1.89 -2.63
C VAL A 56 -6.60 -2.51 -3.95
N CYS A 57 -5.32 -2.86 -4.07
CA CYS A 57 -4.81 -3.63 -5.20
C CYS A 57 -4.85 -5.11 -4.86
N PHE A 58 -5.15 -5.95 -5.85
CA PHE A 58 -5.27 -7.39 -5.63
C PHE A 58 -5.04 -8.17 -6.90
N LEU A 59 -4.74 -9.46 -6.74
CA LEU A 59 -4.76 -10.44 -7.82
C LEU A 59 -5.96 -11.36 -7.60
N VAL A 60 -6.58 -11.79 -8.69
CA VAL A 60 -7.64 -12.79 -8.63
C VAL A 60 -6.97 -14.16 -8.55
N THR A 61 -7.25 -14.89 -7.47
CA THR A 61 -6.66 -16.22 -7.22
C THR A 61 -7.62 -17.34 -7.55
N GLY A 62 -8.92 -17.05 -7.68
CA GLY A 62 -9.91 -18.07 -8.00
C GLY A 62 -11.32 -17.52 -7.89
N PHE A 63 -12.27 -18.41 -8.00
CA PHE A 63 -13.70 -18.09 -7.89
C PHE A 63 -14.36 -19.15 -7.05
N GLN A 64 -15.42 -18.77 -6.33
CA GLN A 64 -16.28 -19.73 -5.62
C GLN A 64 -17.70 -19.21 -5.64
N LYS A 65 -18.65 -20.11 -5.39
CA LYS A 65 -20.06 -19.75 -5.25
C LYS A 65 -20.38 -19.59 -3.77
N ASN A 66 -21.13 -18.53 -3.45
CA ASN A 66 -21.63 -18.34 -2.09
C ASN A 66 -22.91 -19.18 -1.88
N GLU A 67 -23.51 -19.04 -0.68
CA GLU A 67 -24.71 -19.80 -0.31
C GLU A 67 -25.89 -19.51 -1.23
N ASP A 68 -25.95 -18.31 -1.82
CA ASP A 68 -27.00 -17.90 -2.74
C ASP A 68 -26.74 -18.35 -4.19
N GLY A 69 -25.65 -19.09 -4.43
CA GLY A 69 -25.30 -19.56 -5.76
C GLY A 69 -24.63 -18.51 -6.63
N LYS A 70 -24.31 -17.34 -6.09
CA LYS A 70 -23.62 -16.29 -6.82
C LYS A 70 -22.11 -16.52 -6.81
N THR A 71 -21.47 -16.25 -7.94
CA THR A 71 -20.02 -16.35 -8.06
C THR A 71 -19.36 -15.14 -7.40
N ILE A 72 -18.40 -15.39 -6.53
CA ILE A 72 -17.55 -14.35 -5.95
C ILE A 72 -16.09 -14.65 -6.32
N ALA A 73 -15.33 -13.59 -6.53
CA ALA A 73 -13.90 -13.72 -6.81
C ALA A 73 -13.11 -13.87 -5.52
N LEU A 74 -12.16 -14.79 -5.51
CA LEU A 74 -11.19 -14.89 -4.43
C LEU A 74 -9.99 -14.03 -4.80
N LEU A 75 -9.61 -13.13 -3.91
CA LEU A 75 -8.62 -12.11 -4.18
C LEU A 75 -7.46 -12.21 -3.19
N SER A 76 -6.30 -11.72 -3.59
CA SER A 76 -5.15 -11.65 -2.70
C SER A 76 -4.47 -10.28 -2.85
N ARG A 77 -4.51 -9.49 -1.80
CA ARG A 77 -3.75 -8.25 -1.70
C ARG A 77 -2.27 -8.58 -1.47
N ARG A 78 -2.01 -9.61 -0.66
CA ARG A 78 -0.64 -10.09 -0.40
C ARG A 78 0.07 -10.48 -1.69
N ALA A 79 -0.60 -11.25 -2.57
CA ALA A 79 -0.02 -11.65 -3.84
C ALA A 79 0.27 -10.44 -4.74
N ALA A 80 -0.63 -9.44 -4.76
CA ALA A 80 -0.41 -8.22 -5.52
C ALA A 80 0.80 -7.45 -4.98
N GLN A 81 0.94 -7.35 -3.66
CA GLN A 81 2.09 -6.70 -3.04
C GLN A 81 3.40 -7.43 -3.36
N GLU A 82 3.39 -8.76 -3.30
CA GLU A 82 4.56 -9.57 -3.62
C GLU A 82 4.97 -9.41 -5.09
N LEU A 83 3.98 -9.38 -5.99
CA LEU A 83 4.25 -9.18 -7.41
C LEU A 83 4.81 -7.78 -7.66
N CYS A 84 4.27 -6.77 -7.01
CA CYS A 84 4.76 -5.41 -7.09
C CYS A 84 6.20 -5.30 -6.57
N MET A 85 6.51 -5.96 -5.45
CA MET A 85 7.88 -6.00 -4.93
C MET A 85 8.83 -6.66 -5.91
N LYS A 86 8.40 -7.75 -6.54
CA LYS A 86 9.24 -8.49 -7.47
C LYS A 86 9.47 -7.77 -8.79
N GLU A 87 8.40 -7.24 -9.40
CA GLU A 87 8.46 -6.70 -10.76
C GLU A 87 8.71 -5.20 -10.81
N TYR A 88 8.23 -4.46 -9.82
CA TYR A 88 8.36 -3.00 -9.81
C TYR A 88 9.49 -2.55 -8.88
N VAL A 89 9.39 -2.90 -7.60
CA VAL A 89 10.33 -2.39 -6.60
C VAL A 89 11.75 -2.92 -6.86
N SER A 90 11.87 -4.17 -7.33
CA SER A 90 13.17 -4.75 -7.62
C SER A 90 13.92 -4.03 -8.76
N THR A 91 13.21 -3.26 -9.59
CA THR A 91 13.82 -2.48 -10.67
C THR A 91 14.22 -1.08 -10.24
N LEU A 92 13.77 -0.64 -9.05
CA LEU A 92 14.08 0.68 -8.53
C LEU A 92 15.50 0.74 -7.99
N VAL A 93 16.15 1.86 -8.22
CA VAL A 93 17.50 2.13 -7.69
C VAL A 93 17.53 3.51 -7.04
N PRO A 94 18.46 3.75 -6.09
CA PRO A 94 18.62 5.09 -5.52
C PRO A 94 18.80 6.14 -6.62
N GLY A 95 18.09 7.25 -6.48
CA GLY A 95 18.06 8.30 -7.49
C GLY A 95 16.83 8.30 -8.37
N ASP A 96 16.09 7.18 -8.41
CA ASP A 96 14.86 7.11 -9.19
C ASP A 96 13.78 8.02 -8.58
N ILE A 97 12.99 8.65 -9.45
CA ILE A 97 11.87 9.48 -9.05
C ILE A 97 10.60 8.63 -9.08
N VAL A 98 9.85 8.66 -7.99
CA VAL A 98 8.61 7.89 -7.87
C VAL A 98 7.47 8.78 -7.41
N ASN A 99 6.25 8.42 -7.79
CA ASN A 99 5.03 9.03 -7.26
C ASN A 99 4.62 8.27 -6.02
N ALA A 100 4.20 8.99 -4.98
CA ALA A 100 3.82 8.38 -3.72
C ALA A 100 2.61 9.11 -3.14
N ARG A 101 1.86 8.40 -2.29
CA ARG A 101 0.73 8.98 -1.57
C ARG A 101 0.98 8.89 -0.09
N ILE A 102 0.86 10.01 0.61
CA ILE A 102 1.07 10.06 2.06
C ILE A 102 -0.02 9.25 2.75
N THR A 103 0.37 8.27 3.54
CA THR A 103 -0.56 7.40 4.27
C THR A 103 -0.59 7.71 5.76
N HIS A 104 0.51 8.21 6.31
CA HIS A 104 0.62 8.46 7.74
C HIS A 104 1.72 9.49 8.03
N LEU A 105 1.52 10.31 9.06
CA LEU A 105 2.48 11.32 9.49
C LEU A 105 2.87 11.07 10.95
N GLU A 106 4.17 11.06 11.21
CA GLU A 106 4.74 10.92 12.55
C GLU A 106 5.78 12.02 12.78
N THR A 107 6.16 12.23 14.04
CA THR A 107 7.14 13.27 14.37
C THR A 107 8.48 13.06 13.69
N PHE A 108 8.84 11.80 13.39
CA PHE A 108 10.13 11.47 12.77
C PHE A 108 10.08 11.42 11.24
N GLY A 109 8.89 11.51 10.64
CA GLY A 109 8.78 11.48 9.20
C GLY A 109 7.38 11.11 8.71
N ALA A 110 7.28 10.90 7.42
CA ALA A 110 6.03 10.53 6.75
C ALA A 110 6.17 9.14 6.16
N PHE A 111 5.05 8.41 6.11
CA PHE A 111 4.96 7.15 5.38
C PHE A 111 4.20 7.39 4.08
N ALA A 112 4.71 6.86 2.99
CA ALA A 112 4.14 7.06 1.67
C ALA A 112 4.04 5.75 0.92
N ASP A 113 2.88 5.53 0.30
CA ASP A 113 2.61 4.36 -0.54
C ASP A 113 3.13 4.64 -1.95
N ILE A 114 4.10 3.87 -2.39
CA ILE A 114 4.69 4.01 -3.74
C ILE A 114 4.02 3.10 -4.76
N GLY A 115 2.99 2.35 -4.35
CA GLY A 115 2.20 1.48 -5.22
C GLY A 115 1.81 0.20 -4.53
N CYS A 116 0.58 -0.25 -4.75
CA CYS A 116 0.04 -1.52 -4.25
C CYS A 116 0.15 -1.72 -2.73
N GLY A 117 0.16 -0.63 -1.97
CA GLY A 117 0.30 -0.70 -0.53
C GLY A 117 1.74 -0.89 -0.04
N ILE A 118 2.72 -0.74 -0.91
CA ILE A 118 4.14 -0.78 -0.53
C ILE A 118 4.49 0.57 0.09
N VAL A 119 4.72 0.58 1.39
CA VAL A 119 4.92 1.81 2.17
C VAL A 119 6.40 2.07 2.37
N SER A 120 6.80 3.30 2.14
CA SER A 120 8.18 3.76 2.28
C SER A 120 8.26 4.88 3.30
N LEU A 121 9.40 5.02 3.94
CA LEU A 121 9.64 6.09 4.91
C LEU A 121 10.29 7.29 4.24
N LEU A 122 9.74 8.47 4.54
CA LEU A 122 10.33 9.76 4.20
C LEU A 122 10.72 10.44 5.51
N PRO A 123 11.99 10.35 5.94
CA PRO A 123 12.41 10.95 7.21
C PRO A 123 12.19 12.45 7.23
N ILE A 124 11.95 13.02 8.42
CA ILE A 124 11.61 14.44 8.55
C ILE A 124 12.72 15.36 8.00
N ASP A 125 13.97 15.00 8.18
CA ASP A 125 15.09 15.78 7.66
C ASP A 125 15.25 15.70 6.13
N MET A 126 14.50 14.82 5.48
CA MET A 126 14.49 14.65 4.02
C MET A 126 13.26 15.27 3.36
N ILE A 127 12.36 15.88 4.12
CA ILE A 127 11.13 16.48 3.60
C ILE A 127 11.39 17.88 3.02
N SER A 128 12.19 18.67 3.70
CA SER A 128 12.41 20.08 3.34
C SER A 128 13.85 20.46 3.58
N VAL A 129 14.35 21.40 2.76
CA VAL A 129 15.67 22.03 2.99
C VAL A 129 15.63 22.93 4.21
N SER A 130 14.46 23.45 4.57
CA SER A 130 14.24 24.21 5.80
C SER A 130 13.84 23.28 6.92
N ARG A 131 14.24 23.60 8.14
CA ARG A 131 13.86 22.82 9.31
C ARG A 131 12.35 22.88 9.54
N ILE A 132 11.72 21.74 9.77
CA ILE A 132 10.32 21.64 10.18
C ILE A 132 10.25 20.80 11.44
N ASP A 133 9.23 21.03 12.28
CA ASP A 133 9.07 20.30 13.53
C ASP A 133 8.19 19.05 13.38
N HIS A 134 7.33 19.04 12.35
CA HIS A 134 6.45 17.91 12.08
C HIS A 134 6.14 17.87 10.59
N PRO A 135 6.04 16.66 10.00
CA PRO A 135 5.71 16.52 8.57
C PRO A 135 4.41 17.20 8.16
N ARG A 136 3.44 17.36 9.08
CA ARG A 136 2.17 18.04 8.79
C ARG A 136 2.34 19.48 8.31
N GLU A 137 3.50 20.08 8.53
CA GLU A 137 3.80 21.41 8.02
C GLU A 137 3.95 21.44 6.50
N ARG A 138 4.18 20.28 5.88
CA ARG A 138 4.35 20.15 4.44
C ARG A 138 3.35 19.21 3.79
N PHE A 139 2.88 18.19 4.50
CA PHE A 139 2.06 17.13 3.94
C PHE A 139 0.78 16.91 4.71
N SER A 140 -0.22 16.38 4.01
CA SER A 140 -1.46 15.87 4.58
C SER A 140 -1.64 14.42 4.18
N VAL A 141 -2.29 13.63 5.03
CA VAL A 141 -2.63 12.23 4.68
C VAL A 141 -3.53 12.23 3.44
N GLY A 142 -3.20 11.37 2.48
CA GLY A 142 -3.90 11.31 1.19
C GLY A 142 -3.29 12.18 0.10
N MET A 143 -2.33 13.02 0.44
CA MET A 143 -1.66 13.90 -0.52
C MET A 143 -0.75 13.10 -1.43
N ASP A 144 -0.80 13.40 -2.73
CA ASP A 144 0.11 12.81 -3.71
C ASP A 144 1.37 13.67 -3.80
N ILE A 145 2.53 13.00 -3.77
CA ILE A 145 3.82 13.68 -3.88
C ILE A 145 4.70 12.94 -4.88
N THR A 146 5.72 13.63 -5.35
CA THR A 146 6.82 13.04 -6.09
C THR A 146 8.04 13.01 -5.17
N ALA A 147 8.73 11.89 -5.11
CA ALA A 147 9.89 11.73 -4.24
C ALA A 147 10.99 10.98 -4.96
N VAL A 148 12.21 11.07 -4.41
CA VAL A 148 13.39 10.38 -4.95
C VAL A 148 13.75 9.25 -4.01
N ILE A 149 14.08 8.09 -4.56
CA ILE A 149 14.54 6.95 -3.76
C ILE A 149 15.95 7.28 -3.25
N LYS A 150 16.08 7.32 -1.92
CA LYS A 150 17.36 7.59 -1.26
C LYS A 150 18.14 6.31 -1.05
N ALA A 151 17.48 5.26 -0.58
CA ALA A 151 18.11 3.98 -0.29
C ALA A 151 17.08 2.86 -0.33
N ILE A 152 17.55 1.67 -0.70
CA ILE A 152 16.77 0.44 -0.62
C ILE A 152 17.61 -0.55 0.15
N ASP A 153 17.10 -1.03 1.29
CA ASP A 153 17.83 -1.92 2.17
C ASP A 153 16.90 -3.00 2.70
N ASN A 154 17.18 -4.26 2.33
CA ASN A 154 16.37 -5.42 2.72
C ASN A 154 14.87 -5.24 2.45
N GLY A 155 14.54 -4.68 1.28
CA GLY A 155 13.17 -4.43 0.89
C GLY A 155 12.54 -3.19 1.53
N ARG A 156 13.27 -2.49 2.38
CA ARG A 156 12.83 -1.21 2.96
C ARG A 156 13.30 -0.07 2.10
N ILE A 157 12.39 0.82 1.76
CA ILE A 157 12.66 1.93 0.88
C ILE A 157 12.62 3.22 1.68
N SER A 158 13.68 4.03 1.55
CA SER A 158 13.74 5.36 2.12
C SER A 158 13.68 6.37 1.00
N LEU A 159 12.91 7.44 1.22
CA LEU A 159 12.68 8.48 0.23
C LEU A 159 13.31 9.80 0.67
N THR A 160 13.55 10.68 -0.30
CA THR A 160 13.89 12.06 -0.03
C THR A 160 13.04 12.95 -0.93
N HIS A 161 12.58 14.07 -0.39
CA HIS A 161 11.77 15.04 -1.11
C HIS A 161 12.52 16.37 -1.28
N LYS A 162 13.41 16.70 -0.34
CA LYS A 162 14.11 17.96 -0.34
C LYS A 162 14.99 18.16 -1.58
N GLU A 163 15.47 17.07 -2.18
CA GLU A 163 16.29 17.14 -3.39
C GLU A 163 15.50 17.66 -4.59
N LEU A 164 14.18 17.51 -4.58
CA LEU A 164 13.28 18.06 -5.60
C LEU A 164 12.98 19.53 -5.36
N LEU A 165 13.19 19.99 -4.12
CA LEU A 165 12.98 21.40 -3.76
C LEU A 165 14.25 22.21 -3.92
N GLY A 166 15.36 21.52 -4.05
CA GLY A 166 16.66 22.10 -3.90
C GLY A 166 17.17 22.84 -5.12
N THR A 167 17.81 23.81 -4.92
CA THR A 167 18.87 24.41 -5.70
C THR A 167 19.56 25.40 -4.89
#